data_efe497a808e0f648f8819d35b5ae3791
#
_entry.id   efe497a808e0f648f8819d35b5ae3791
#
_cell.length_a   1.000
_cell.length_b   1.000
_cell.length_c   1.000
_cell.angle_alpha   90.00
_cell.angle_beta   90.00
_cell.angle_gamma   90.00
#
_symmetry.space_group_name_H-M   'P 1'
#
loop_
_entity.id
_entity.type
_entity.pdbx_description
1 polymer ?
#
loop_
_entity_poly.entity_id
_entity_poly.type
_entity_poly.pdbx_seq_one_letter_code
_entity_poly.pdbx_strand_id
1 'polypeptide(L)'
;MDGELRVRRAEEADIVPIARFQTEAWNDAYRHIVPAEYLARLTVETRTQRWAPRILRRDRDIFVAERDGELLAVVSFGQRTDDRDGPRLELMSIYVEAGERGGGLGAQLVRFAIGDSPAVLWVFESNVRAIAFYRRLGFEPDGHTMIDDDTQLGEIRMTRA
;
A
#
# COMPACT_ATOMS: atom_id res chain seq x y z
N MET A 1 -8.95 23.52 -15.07
CA MET A 1 -9.85 22.35 -15.04
C MET A 1 -9.11 21.17 -14.43
N ASP A 2 -9.70 20.62 -13.41
CA ASP A 2 -9.15 19.40 -12.84
C ASP A 2 -9.36 18.27 -13.83
N GLY A 3 -8.30 17.60 -14.21
CA GLY A 3 -8.36 16.47 -15.12
C GLY A 3 -9.15 15.31 -14.52
N GLU A 4 -9.59 14.41 -15.37
CA GLU A 4 -10.34 13.24 -14.95
C GLU A 4 -9.41 12.24 -14.22
N LEU A 5 -9.89 11.70 -13.10
CA LEU A 5 -9.21 10.64 -12.38
C LEU A 5 -9.28 9.35 -13.19
N ARG A 6 -8.13 8.75 -13.44
CA ARG A 6 -8.01 7.48 -14.16
C ARG A 6 -7.36 6.42 -13.30
N VAL A 7 -8.00 5.27 -13.19
CA VAL A 7 -7.44 4.10 -12.50
C VAL A 7 -7.09 3.05 -13.55
N ARG A 8 -5.89 2.54 -13.50
CA ARG A 8 -5.41 1.54 -14.46
C ARG A 8 -4.36 0.61 -13.84
N ARG A 9 -4.10 -0.51 -14.49
CA ARG A 9 -3.02 -1.41 -14.10
C ARG A 9 -1.67 -0.75 -14.36
N ALA A 10 -0.71 -0.96 -13.45
CA ALA A 10 0.65 -0.48 -13.60
C ALA A 10 1.36 -1.24 -14.73
N GLU A 11 2.18 -0.52 -15.48
CA GLU A 11 2.97 -1.01 -16.61
C GLU A 11 4.46 -0.83 -16.34
N GLU A 12 5.31 -1.41 -17.19
CA GLU A 12 6.77 -1.30 -17.06
C GLU A 12 7.23 0.15 -16.94
N ALA A 13 6.64 1.06 -17.73
CA ALA A 13 6.96 2.48 -17.69
C ALA A 13 6.65 3.16 -16.35
N ASP A 14 5.86 2.51 -15.48
CA ASP A 14 5.49 3.05 -14.17
C ASP A 14 6.48 2.70 -13.06
N ILE A 15 7.44 1.81 -13.32
CA ILE A 15 8.35 1.31 -12.27
C ILE A 15 9.08 2.45 -11.56
N VAL A 16 9.76 3.31 -12.29
CA VAL A 16 10.50 4.44 -11.71
C VAL A 16 9.55 5.49 -11.12
N PRO A 17 8.48 5.92 -11.82
CA PRO A 17 7.48 6.82 -11.24
C PRO A 17 6.88 6.32 -9.93
N ILE A 18 6.54 5.02 -9.83
CA ILE A 18 6.02 4.43 -8.59
C ILE A 18 7.07 4.48 -7.48
N ALA A 19 8.32 4.14 -7.77
CA ALA A 19 9.41 4.19 -6.80
C ALA A 19 9.62 5.60 -6.24
N ARG A 20 9.57 6.62 -7.09
CA ARG A 20 9.64 8.03 -6.66
C ARG A 20 8.44 8.42 -5.82
N PHE A 21 7.25 8.07 -6.27
CA PHE A 21 6.01 8.35 -5.56
C PHE A 21 6.02 7.72 -4.17
N GLN A 22 6.39 6.45 -4.06
CA GLN A 22 6.47 5.75 -2.78
C GLN A 22 7.50 6.41 -1.85
N THR A 23 8.64 6.84 -2.38
CA THR A 23 9.69 7.47 -1.57
C THR A 23 9.15 8.72 -0.87
N GLU A 24 8.46 9.59 -1.60
CA GLU A 24 7.87 10.80 -1.04
C GLU A 24 6.73 10.49 -0.06
N ALA A 25 5.81 9.62 -0.46
CA ALA A 25 4.66 9.25 0.37
C ALA A 25 5.08 8.53 1.65
N TRP A 26 6.07 7.63 1.55
CA TRP A 26 6.56 6.85 2.67
C TRP A 26 7.32 7.70 3.67
N ASN A 27 8.20 8.57 3.20
CA ASN A 27 8.93 9.48 4.07
C ASN A 27 8.00 10.41 4.83
N ASP A 28 6.95 10.90 4.18
CA ASP A 28 5.95 11.74 4.81
C ASP A 28 5.11 10.98 5.85
N ALA A 29 4.65 9.77 5.50
CA ALA A 29 3.78 8.95 6.34
C ALA A 29 4.52 8.33 7.53
N TYR A 30 5.78 7.93 7.37
CA TYR A 30 6.51 7.12 8.35
C TYR A 30 7.65 7.84 9.06
N ARG A 31 7.83 9.13 8.82
CA ARG A 31 8.90 9.95 9.42
C ARG A 31 8.97 9.83 10.94
N HIS A 32 7.84 9.72 11.60
CA HIS A 32 7.75 9.64 13.06
C HIS A 32 7.57 8.22 13.60
N ILE A 33 7.50 7.23 12.72
CA ILE A 33 7.25 5.83 13.08
C ILE A 33 8.50 4.98 12.91
N VAL A 34 9.25 5.22 11.84
CA VAL A 34 10.39 4.40 11.42
C VAL A 34 11.69 5.16 11.70
N PRO A 35 12.77 4.49 12.17
CA PRO A 35 14.05 5.14 12.39
C PRO A 35 14.56 5.87 11.15
N ALA A 36 15.14 7.07 11.35
CA ALA A 36 15.64 7.90 10.26
C ALA A 36 16.73 7.19 9.43
N GLU A 37 17.55 6.36 10.08
CA GLU A 37 18.60 5.58 9.41
C GLU A 37 18.01 4.58 8.42
N TYR A 38 16.90 3.97 8.76
CA TYR A 38 16.19 3.05 7.87
C TYR A 38 15.60 3.80 6.68
N LEU A 39 14.93 4.92 6.92
CA LEU A 39 14.38 5.76 5.85
C LEU A 39 15.45 6.22 4.86
N ALA A 40 16.64 6.57 5.36
CA ALA A 40 17.75 7.03 4.54
C ALA A 40 18.26 5.94 3.57
N ARG A 41 18.08 4.66 3.90
CA ARG A 41 18.47 3.54 3.04
C ARG A 41 17.44 3.23 1.94
N LEU A 42 16.21 3.72 2.09
CA LEU A 42 15.14 3.49 1.13
C LEU A 42 15.14 4.58 0.05
N THR A 43 16.08 4.46 -0.86
CA THR A 43 16.22 5.39 -2.00
C THR A 43 15.28 5.03 -3.14
N VAL A 44 15.09 5.95 -4.08
CA VAL A 44 14.34 5.68 -5.31
C VAL A 44 14.94 4.48 -6.06
N GLU A 45 16.26 4.38 -6.10
CA GLU A 45 16.95 3.26 -6.75
C GLU A 45 16.63 1.92 -6.09
N THR A 46 16.73 1.84 -4.77
CA THR A 46 16.40 0.64 -4.01
C THR A 46 14.95 0.20 -4.26
N ARG A 47 14.03 1.14 -4.25
CA ARG A 47 12.61 0.86 -4.48
C ARG A 47 12.34 0.47 -5.92
N THR A 48 13.04 1.07 -6.88
CA THR A 48 12.96 0.66 -8.28
C THR A 48 13.31 -0.81 -8.44
N GLN A 49 14.38 -1.27 -7.78
CA GLN A 49 14.79 -2.66 -7.79
C GLN A 49 13.75 -3.60 -7.18
N ARG A 50 12.98 -3.12 -6.20
CA ARG A 50 11.90 -3.90 -5.56
C ARG A 50 10.63 -3.93 -6.43
N TRP A 51 10.27 -2.83 -7.05
CA TRP A 51 9.04 -2.73 -7.85
C TRP A 51 9.16 -3.43 -9.21
N ALA A 52 10.34 -3.43 -9.81
CA ALA A 52 10.53 -4.02 -11.13
C ALA A 52 10.05 -5.47 -11.23
N PRO A 53 10.49 -6.41 -10.37
CA PRO A 53 10.01 -7.79 -10.47
C PRO A 53 8.51 -7.93 -10.17
N ARG A 54 7.95 -7.11 -9.28
CA ARG A 54 6.53 -7.14 -8.96
C ARG A 54 5.66 -6.81 -10.16
N ILE A 55 6.09 -5.84 -10.96
CA ILE A 55 5.37 -5.40 -12.15
C ILE A 55 5.64 -6.33 -13.33
N LEU A 56 6.92 -6.67 -13.58
CA LEU A 56 7.31 -7.47 -14.75
C LEU A 56 6.86 -8.93 -14.65
N ARG A 57 6.94 -9.52 -13.47
CA ARG A 57 6.55 -10.92 -13.25
C ARG A 57 5.08 -11.10 -12.88
N ARG A 58 4.41 -10.01 -12.54
CA ARG A 58 3.02 -10.00 -12.11
C ARG A 58 2.74 -10.97 -10.96
N ASP A 59 3.64 -10.97 -9.95
CA ASP A 59 3.46 -11.79 -8.74
C ASP A 59 2.34 -11.26 -7.83
N ARG A 60 1.88 -10.07 -8.11
CA ARG A 60 0.74 -9.39 -7.44
C ARG A 60 0.07 -8.46 -8.44
N ASP A 61 -1.11 -7.98 -8.08
CA ASP A 61 -1.80 -6.97 -8.87
C ASP A 61 -1.46 -5.58 -8.36
N ILE A 62 -1.14 -4.67 -9.28
CA ILE A 62 -0.76 -3.29 -8.95
C ILE A 62 -1.57 -2.35 -9.83
N PHE A 63 -2.32 -1.45 -9.19
CA PHE A 63 -3.07 -0.41 -9.88
C PHE A 63 -2.62 0.96 -9.41
N VAL A 64 -2.69 1.91 -10.33
CA VAL A 64 -2.36 3.31 -10.07
C VAL A 64 -3.58 4.18 -10.36
N ALA A 65 -3.70 5.25 -9.59
CA ALA A 65 -4.64 6.33 -9.87
C ALA A 65 -3.83 7.54 -10.34
N GLU A 66 -4.23 8.12 -11.44
CA GLU A 66 -3.55 9.29 -12.02
C GLU A 66 -4.53 10.36 -12.44
N ARG A 67 -4.06 11.60 -12.48
CA ARG A 67 -4.77 12.76 -13.01
C ARG A 67 -3.78 13.59 -13.79
N ASP A 68 -4.10 13.89 -15.06
CA ASP A 68 -3.21 14.65 -15.95
C ASP A 68 -1.80 14.06 -16.06
N GLY A 69 -1.67 12.74 -16.04
CA GLY A 69 -0.40 12.04 -16.13
C GLY A 69 0.39 11.95 -14.83
N GLU A 70 -0.10 12.53 -13.74
CA GLU A 70 0.57 12.46 -12.43
C GLU A 70 -0.04 11.38 -11.56
N LEU A 71 0.83 10.60 -10.90
CA LEU A 71 0.41 9.57 -9.96
C LEU A 71 -0.13 10.20 -8.68
N LEU A 72 -1.32 9.78 -8.27
CA LEU A 72 -1.95 10.23 -7.03
C LEU A 72 -2.05 9.12 -5.99
N ALA A 73 -2.06 7.85 -6.42
CA ALA A 73 -2.13 6.72 -5.52
C ALA A 73 -1.65 5.45 -6.20
N VAL A 74 -1.16 4.51 -5.40
CA VAL A 74 -0.73 3.18 -5.85
C VAL A 74 -1.26 2.16 -4.86
N VAL A 75 -1.89 1.09 -5.34
CA VAL A 75 -2.35 -0.04 -4.53
C VAL A 75 -1.74 -1.33 -5.05
N SER A 76 -1.28 -2.19 -4.14
CA SER A 76 -0.86 -3.54 -4.50
C SER A 76 -1.60 -4.57 -3.64
N PHE A 77 -2.01 -5.66 -4.27
CA PHE A 77 -2.75 -6.73 -3.61
C PHE A 77 -2.49 -8.04 -4.34
N GLY A 78 -2.81 -9.13 -3.69
CA GLY A 78 -2.63 -10.44 -4.30
C GLY A 78 -3.38 -11.49 -3.52
N GLN A 79 -3.41 -12.70 -4.07
CA GLN A 79 -4.07 -13.83 -3.45
C GLN A 79 -3.10 -14.52 -2.48
N ARG A 80 -3.60 -14.78 -1.29
CA ARG A 80 -2.87 -15.50 -0.26
C ARG A 80 -3.36 -16.95 -0.22
N THR A 81 -2.43 -17.89 -0.40
CA THR A 81 -2.77 -19.32 -0.49
C THR A 81 -2.32 -20.13 0.72
N ASP A 82 -1.51 -19.54 1.59
CA ASP A 82 -0.91 -20.19 2.76
C ASP A 82 -1.72 -20.00 4.05
N ASP A 83 -2.88 -19.39 3.97
CA ASP A 83 -3.73 -19.15 5.12
C ASP A 83 -4.55 -20.40 5.46
N ARG A 84 -4.55 -20.80 6.72
CA ARG A 84 -5.31 -21.97 7.20
C ARG A 84 -6.83 -21.80 7.04
N ASP A 85 -7.29 -20.56 7.00
CA ASP A 85 -8.71 -20.23 6.84
C ASP A 85 -9.17 -20.21 5.38
N GLY A 86 -8.30 -20.67 4.47
CA GLY A 86 -8.57 -20.70 3.04
C GLY A 86 -7.99 -19.49 2.29
N PRO A 87 -8.09 -19.49 0.95
CA PRO A 87 -7.54 -18.40 0.15
C PRO A 87 -8.26 -17.10 0.44
N ARG A 88 -7.48 -16.05 0.72
CA ARG A 88 -7.99 -14.68 0.90
C ARG A 88 -7.14 -13.71 0.10
N LEU A 89 -7.70 -12.55 -0.21
CA LEU A 89 -6.91 -11.46 -0.76
C LEU A 89 -6.07 -10.83 0.35
N GLU A 90 -4.86 -10.43 0.01
CA GLU A 90 -4.02 -9.61 0.89
C GLU A 90 -3.86 -8.24 0.25
N LEU A 91 -4.23 -7.20 1.00
CA LEU A 91 -3.90 -5.84 0.65
C LEU A 91 -2.47 -5.59 1.10
N MET A 92 -1.54 -5.54 0.15
CA MET A 92 -0.10 -5.51 0.44
C MET A 92 0.42 -4.11 0.70
N SER A 93 -0.10 -3.12 -0.04
CA SER A 93 0.28 -1.72 0.18
C SER A 93 -0.75 -0.78 -0.44
N ILE A 94 -0.85 0.40 0.15
CA ILE A 94 -1.54 1.53 -0.46
C ILE A 94 -0.81 2.81 -0.08
N TYR A 95 -0.52 3.63 -1.08
CA TYR A 95 0.11 4.94 -0.91
C TYR A 95 -0.72 5.98 -1.63
N VAL A 96 -1.00 7.08 -0.93
CA VAL A 96 -1.80 8.19 -1.46
C VAL A 96 -1.00 9.47 -1.31
N GLU A 97 -1.01 10.29 -2.35
CA GLU A 97 -0.36 11.61 -2.34
C GLU A 97 -0.94 12.46 -1.20
N ALA A 98 -0.07 13.20 -0.51
CA ALA A 98 -0.45 13.92 0.71
C ALA A 98 -1.62 14.89 0.51
N GLY A 99 -1.64 15.61 -0.61
CA GLY A 99 -2.72 16.55 -0.93
C GLY A 99 -4.07 15.91 -1.21
N GLU A 100 -4.09 14.62 -1.51
CA GLU A 100 -5.32 13.86 -1.79
C GLU A 100 -5.87 13.13 -0.55
N ARG A 101 -5.12 13.14 0.56
CA ARG A 101 -5.56 12.49 1.79
C ARG A 101 -6.79 13.18 2.36
N GLY A 102 -7.72 12.39 2.86
CA GLY A 102 -9.00 12.88 3.37
C GLY A 102 -10.07 13.10 2.31
N GLY A 103 -9.72 13.03 1.02
CA GLY A 103 -10.66 13.18 -0.09
C GLY A 103 -11.34 11.89 -0.55
N GLY A 104 -11.07 10.77 0.11
CA GLY A 104 -11.69 9.49 -0.23
C GLY A 104 -11.00 8.69 -1.32
N LEU A 105 -9.92 9.19 -1.91
CA LEU A 105 -9.22 8.50 -2.99
C LEU A 105 -8.67 7.14 -2.56
N GLY A 106 -8.06 7.05 -1.37
CA GLY A 106 -7.54 5.80 -0.85
C GLY A 106 -8.62 4.73 -0.70
N ALA A 107 -9.75 5.09 -0.11
CA ALA A 107 -10.89 4.18 0.05
C ALA A 107 -11.46 3.75 -1.31
N GLN A 108 -11.56 4.67 -2.26
CA GLN A 108 -12.03 4.39 -3.61
C GLN A 108 -11.11 3.39 -4.32
N LEU A 109 -9.80 3.58 -4.19
CA LEU A 109 -8.81 2.70 -4.83
C LEU A 109 -8.82 1.30 -4.20
N VAL A 110 -8.94 1.19 -2.87
CA VAL A 110 -9.08 -0.10 -2.19
C VAL A 110 -10.34 -0.83 -2.65
N ARG A 111 -11.47 -0.15 -2.74
CA ARG A 111 -12.71 -0.74 -3.25
C ARG A 111 -12.57 -1.20 -4.69
N PHE A 112 -11.88 -0.43 -5.51
CA PHE A 112 -11.60 -0.82 -6.89
C PHE A 112 -10.76 -2.12 -6.93
N ALA A 113 -9.74 -2.21 -6.07
CA ALA A 113 -8.80 -3.32 -6.05
C ALA A 113 -9.40 -4.63 -5.52
N ILE A 114 -10.03 -4.58 -4.36
CA ILE A 114 -10.50 -5.78 -3.64
C ILE A 114 -12.00 -5.81 -3.38
N GLY A 115 -12.73 -4.75 -3.72
CA GLY A 115 -14.19 -4.68 -3.52
C GLY A 115 -14.56 -4.95 -2.08
N ASP A 116 -15.58 -5.80 -1.88
CA ASP A 116 -16.03 -6.26 -0.57
C ASP A 116 -15.49 -7.65 -0.21
N SER A 117 -14.48 -8.13 -0.93
CA SER A 117 -13.93 -9.47 -0.72
C SER A 117 -13.31 -9.61 0.67
N PRO A 118 -13.38 -10.81 1.27
CA PRO A 118 -12.60 -11.12 2.46
C PRO A 118 -11.12 -10.87 2.20
N ALA A 119 -10.46 -10.17 3.12
CA ALA A 119 -9.08 -9.73 2.92
C ALA A 119 -8.32 -9.63 4.22
N VAL A 120 -7.01 -9.63 4.13
CA VAL A 120 -6.08 -9.50 5.24
C VAL A 120 -5.03 -8.45 4.89
N LEU A 121 -4.51 -7.78 5.91
CA LEU A 121 -3.40 -6.84 5.76
C LEU A 121 -2.54 -6.82 7.02
N TRP A 122 -1.31 -6.34 6.87
CA TRP A 122 -0.39 -6.06 7.96
C TRP A 122 -0.13 -4.55 8.03
N VAL A 123 -0.08 -4.01 9.23
CA VAL A 123 0.14 -2.57 9.46
C VAL A 123 0.97 -2.39 10.72
N PHE A 124 1.85 -1.38 10.73
CA PHE A 124 2.59 -1.04 11.95
C PHE A 124 1.62 -0.70 13.07
N GLU A 125 1.85 -1.30 14.23
CA GLU A 125 1.01 -1.09 15.43
C GLU A 125 0.94 0.40 15.83
N SER A 126 2.03 1.13 15.62
CA SER A 126 2.11 2.56 15.92
C SER A 126 1.47 3.46 14.87
N ASN A 127 1.08 2.91 13.72
CA ASN A 127 0.44 3.70 12.65
C ASN A 127 -1.07 3.82 12.87
N VAL A 128 -1.44 4.59 13.91
CA VAL A 128 -2.85 4.75 14.31
C VAL A 128 -3.73 5.33 13.21
N ARG A 129 -3.16 6.16 12.34
CA ARG A 129 -3.87 6.77 11.22
C ARG A 129 -4.28 5.73 10.18
N ALA A 130 -3.36 4.85 9.81
CA ALA A 130 -3.65 3.76 8.87
C ALA A 130 -4.65 2.77 9.46
N ILE A 131 -4.49 2.41 10.73
CA ILE A 131 -5.42 1.52 11.44
C ILE A 131 -6.84 2.10 11.41
N ALA A 132 -7.00 3.39 11.68
CA ALA A 132 -8.30 4.04 11.61
C ALA A 132 -8.88 4.02 10.19
N PHE A 133 -8.05 4.24 9.18
CA PHE A 133 -8.43 4.15 7.77
C PHE A 133 -8.94 2.75 7.42
N TYR A 134 -8.22 1.71 7.81
CA TYR A 134 -8.63 0.33 7.52
C TYR A 134 -9.89 -0.08 8.27
N ARG A 135 -10.07 0.40 9.50
CA ARG A 135 -11.32 0.16 10.26
C ARG A 135 -12.53 0.71 9.52
N ARG A 136 -12.41 1.87 8.92
CA ARG A 136 -13.52 2.44 8.13
C ARG A 136 -13.87 1.60 6.91
N LEU A 137 -12.92 0.77 6.45
CA LEU A 137 -13.14 -0.16 5.34
C LEU A 137 -13.60 -1.55 5.79
N GLY A 138 -13.86 -1.73 7.09
CA GLY A 138 -14.36 -2.99 7.64
C GLY A 138 -13.31 -3.93 8.18
N PHE A 139 -12.03 -3.53 8.23
CA PHE A 139 -10.97 -4.34 8.81
C PHE A 139 -10.89 -4.17 10.32
N GLU A 140 -10.63 -5.28 11.02
CA GLU A 140 -10.41 -5.29 12.46
C GLU A 140 -9.17 -6.10 12.81
N PRO A 141 -8.43 -5.74 13.86
CA PRO A 141 -7.33 -6.58 14.34
C PRO A 141 -7.81 -7.98 14.70
N ASP A 142 -7.04 -8.99 14.32
CA ASP A 142 -7.40 -10.39 14.59
C ASP A 142 -6.52 -11.07 15.64
N GLY A 143 -5.66 -10.32 16.30
CA GLY A 143 -4.78 -10.83 17.35
C GLY A 143 -3.42 -11.33 16.90
N HIS A 144 -3.20 -11.46 15.58
CA HIS A 144 -1.89 -11.85 15.06
C HIS A 144 -0.96 -10.65 15.06
N THR A 145 0.28 -10.86 15.52
CA THR A 145 1.32 -9.84 15.56
C THR A 145 2.62 -10.40 15.01
N MET A 146 3.49 -9.53 14.53
CA MET A 146 4.84 -9.89 14.13
C MET A 146 5.78 -8.71 14.33
N ILE A 147 7.07 -8.98 14.33
CA ILE A 147 8.10 -7.95 14.32
C ILE A 147 8.64 -7.89 12.90
N ASP A 148 8.60 -6.70 12.29
CA ASP A 148 9.18 -6.49 10.97
C ASP A 148 10.71 -6.58 11.06
N ASP A 149 11.30 -7.46 10.25
CA ASP A 149 12.73 -7.74 10.31
C ASP A 149 13.59 -6.51 9.95
N ASP A 150 13.11 -5.69 9.02
CA ASP A 150 13.86 -4.53 8.55
C ASP A 150 13.84 -3.36 9.53
N THR A 151 12.67 -3.04 10.07
CA THR A 151 12.49 -1.90 10.98
C THR A 151 12.57 -2.26 12.46
N GLN A 152 12.42 -3.54 12.80
CA GLN A 152 12.29 -4.04 14.18
C GLN A 152 11.05 -3.48 14.91
N LEU A 153 10.07 -3.01 14.17
CA LEU A 153 8.82 -2.50 14.71
C LEU A 153 7.74 -3.58 14.69
N GLY A 154 6.83 -3.49 15.65
CA GLY A 154 5.68 -4.39 15.72
C GLY A 154 4.64 -4.10 14.66
N GLU A 155 4.12 -5.16 14.06
CA GLU A 155 2.99 -5.08 13.14
C GLU A 155 1.83 -5.89 13.69
N ILE A 156 0.62 -5.46 13.38
CA ILE A 156 -0.61 -6.20 13.65
C ILE A 156 -1.27 -6.62 12.35
N ARG A 157 -1.94 -7.76 12.38
CA ARG A 157 -2.76 -8.20 11.25
C ARG A 157 -4.19 -7.72 11.45
N MET A 158 -4.77 -7.22 10.38
CA MET A 158 -6.18 -6.85 10.34
C MET A 158 -6.88 -7.68 9.28
N THR A 159 -8.12 -8.07 9.56
CA THR A 159 -8.91 -8.90 8.65
C THR A 159 -10.29 -8.33 8.44
N ARG A 160 -10.86 -8.63 7.29
CA ARG A 160 -12.23 -8.34 6.93
C ARG A 160 -12.86 -9.62 6.41
N ALA A 161 -14.00 -9.98 6.97
CA ALA A 161 -14.78 -11.15 6.59
C ALA A 161 -15.49 -10.97 5.24
#